data_ede6dcced9445b6579c61425b5270ae4
#
_entry.id   ede6dcced9445b6579c61425b5270ae4
#
_cell.length_a   1.000
_cell.length_b   1.000
_cell.length_c   1.000
_cell.angle_alpha   90.00
_cell.angle_beta   90.00
_cell.angle_gamma   90.00
#
_symmetry.space_group_name_H-M   'P 1'
#
loop_
_entity.id
_entity.type
_entity.pdbx_description
1 polymer ?
#
loop_
_entity_poly.entity_id
_entity_poly.type
_entity_poly.pdbx_seq_one_letter_code
_entity_poly.pdbx_strand_id
1 'polypeptide(L)'
;MKNINLLISLLCVLFCACSESNDDDSNTPLGQLSVTLKDANGKPVKDAFVVLSGLEGRRLVNMGEGFSKENGSWLPYYKGNVDGYISVVASGYEASKTKVSYDGKYEQKLDITLQESHSLSIMSYNVKDGFENKDNKKQRFLEWIQRYDPDILLFQELNKFTEKSLGEFAKKYGHEYAYIVKEDGYPTGITSRYPLTNVEKILRANKYDIFIYHGCIYAECQGIHIFVTHLSPFEVDDRIKEIKGLVEEKIKKLPADAKVLVAGDFNSYNEYDKKAYGPKFETERLQFSPTVAINYEVTNFMLENGFKDAFTLFSDGHFKQSIPVTITEFPENKGCRYDYIMLSENLAADCVYADILREKNTHALSDHYPNYIRLKVNTTNK
;
A
#
# COMPACT_ATOMS: atom_id res chain seq x y z
N MET A 1 50.16 38.47 17.78
CA MET A 1 49.83 38.39 19.22
C MET A 1 48.35 38.10 19.38
N LYS A 2 48.09 37.13 20.22
CA LYS A 2 46.85 36.61 20.81
C LYS A 2 46.17 35.49 20.06
N ASN A 3 46.46 34.30 20.55
CA ASN A 3 45.78 33.03 20.39
C ASN A 3 44.38 33.10 20.99
N ILE A 4 43.39 32.49 20.34
CA ILE A 4 42.14 32.15 20.97
C ILE A 4 41.95 30.64 20.82
N ASN A 5 41.95 29.96 21.95
CA ASN A 5 41.76 28.54 22.12
C ASN A 5 40.33 28.12 21.79
N LEU A 6 40.25 27.04 21.04
CA LEU A 6 39.01 26.32 20.78
C LEU A 6 38.70 25.43 22.00
N LEU A 7 37.64 25.74 22.73
CA LEU A 7 37.11 24.92 23.82
C LEU A 7 36.12 23.91 23.26
N ILE A 8 36.50 22.65 23.29
CA ILE A 8 35.59 21.53 22.99
C ILE A 8 34.86 21.23 24.31
N SER A 9 33.57 21.53 24.38
CA SER A 9 32.72 21.12 25.51
C SER A 9 32.20 19.73 25.30
N LEU A 10 32.74 18.80 26.06
CA LEU A 10 32.26 17.42 26.19
C LEU A 10 30.99 17.43 27.05
N LEU A 11 29.84 17.16 26.46
CA LEU A 11 28.58 17.05 27.19
C LEU A 11 28.47 15.66 27.78
N CYS A 12 28.75 15.49 29.04
CA CYS A 12 28.46 14.29 29.81
C CYS A 12 26.95 14.19 30.05
N VAL A 13 26.33 13.19 29.53
CA VAL A 13 24.96 12.80 29.90
C VAL A 13 25.02 12.05 31.21
N LEU A 14 24.54 12.67 32.28
CA LEU A 14 24.34 12.06 33.60
C LEU A 14 23.20 11.04 33.52
N PHE A 15 23.52 9.77 33.71
CA PHE A 15 22.56 8.76 34.06
C PHE A 15 22.03 9.02 35.48
N CYS A 16 20.74 9.32 35.56
CA CYS A 16 20.02 9.28 36.82
C CYS A 16 19.73 7.81 37.16
N ALA A 17 20.42 7.29 38.14
CA ALA A 17 20.09 6.01 38.74
C ALA A 17 18.83 6.20 39.61
N CYS A 18 17.76 5.52 39.31
CA CYS A 18 16.64 5.28 40.21
C CYS A 18 16.63 3.83 40.63
N SER A 19 16.85 3.68 41.92
CA SER A 19 16.51 2.60 42.87
C SER A 19 16.13 1.21 42.34
N GLU A 20 16.91 0.28 42.81
CA GLU A 20 16.67 -1.16 42.80
C GLU A 20 15.29 -1.53 43.37
N SER A 21 14.49 -2.21 42.57
CA SER A 21 13.58 -3.22 43.05
C SER A 21 14.10 -4.57 42.51
N ASN A 22 14.54 -5.41 43.42
CA ASN A 22 14.92 -6.78 43.14
C ASN A 22 13.69 -7.56 42.61
N ASP A 23 13.71 -7.84 41.30
CA ASP A 23 13.05 -8.99 40.75
C ASP A 23 14.05 -9.67 39.83
N ASP A 24 14.52 -10.80 40.31
CA ASP A 24 15.58 -11.63 39.77
C ASP A 24 15.01 -12.54 38.65
N ASP A 25 14.72 -11.96 37.49
CA ASP A 25 14.28 -12.70 36.30
C ASP A 25 14.94 -12.21 34.99
N SER A 26 16.04 -11.45 35.07
CA SER A 26 16.66 -10.75 33.94
C SER A 26 17.71 -11.55 33.15
N ASN A 27 17.84 -12.87 33.35
CA ASN A 27 18.88 -13.68 32.73
C ASN A 27 18.37 -14.76 31.78
N THR A 28 17.11 -14.75 31.39
CA THR A 28 16.63 -15.64 30.32
C THR A 28 17.06 -15.03 28.99
N PRO A 29 17.86 -15.71 28.15
CA PRO A 29 18.18 -15.24 26.81
C PRO A 29 16.87 -14.99 26.07
N LEU A 30 16.67 -13.75 25.59
CA LEU A 30 15.53 -13.48 24.71
C LEU A 30 15.59 -14.46 23.54
N GLY A 31 14.53 -15.22 23.33
CA GLY A 31 14.41 -16.12 22.20
C GLY A 31 14.53 -15.36 20.87
N GLN A 32 14.73 -16.08 19.79
CA GLN A 32 14.83 -15.53 18.46
C GLN A 32 13.83 -16.21 17.51
N LEU A 33 13.03 -15.38 16.84
CA LEU A 33 12.24 -15.83 15.70
C LEU A 33 13.16 -15.96 14.48
N SER A 34 13.12 -17.10 13.80
CA SER A 34 13.83 -17.32 12.54
C SER A 34 12.87 -17.82 11.46
N VAL A 35 13.06 -17.36 10.23
CA VAL A 35 12.22 -17.75 9.09
C VAL A 35 13.09 -18.43 8.05
N THR A 36 12.60 -19.53 7.49
CA THR A 36 13.22 -20.20 6.35
C THR A 36 12.24 -20.24 5.19
N LEU A 37 12.68 -19.77 4.03
CA LEU A 37 11.89 -19.74 2.81
C LEU A 37 12.37 -20.82 1.85
N LYS A 38 11.44 -21.64 1.36
CA LYS A 38 11.69 -22.71 0.38
C LYS A 38 10.62 -22.65 -0.72
N ASP A 39 10.97 -23.12 -1.90
CA ASP A 39 9.98 -23.37 -2.95
C ASP A 39 9.26 -24.74 -2.72
N ALA A 40 8.31 -25.07 -3.57
CA ALA A 40 7.55 -26.32 -3.51
C ALA A 40 8.43 -27.59 -3.64
N ASN A 41 9.65 -27.46 -4.19
CA ASN A 41 10.63 -28.54 -4.34
C ASN A 41 11.61 -28.60 -3.16
N GLY A 42 11.46 -27.73 -2.16
CA GLY A 42 12.34 -27.64 -0.98
C GLY A 42 13.62 -26.86 -1.22
N LYS A 43 13.79 -26.21 -2.38
CA LYS A 43 14.96 -25.39 -2.67
C LYS A 43 14.86 -24.05 -1.91
N PRO A 44 15.95 -23.58 -1.27
CA PRO A 44 15.96 -22.27 -0.61
C PRO A 44 15.62 -21.14 -1.56
N VAL A 45 14.78 -20.19 -1.12
CA VAL A 45 14.46 -18.97 -1.87
C VAL A 45 15.25 -17.82 -1.26
N LYS A 46 16.25 -17.35 -2.00
CA LYS A 46 17.08 -16.18 -1.67
C LYS A 46 16.48 -14.90 -2.20
N ASP A 47 16.94 -13.78 -1.66
CA ASP A 47 16.57 -12.42 -2.09
C ASP A 47 15.05 -12.15 -2.04
N ALA A 48 14.30 -12.98 -1.33
CA ALA A 48 12.90 -12.72 -1.02
C ALA A 48 12.79 -11.59 0.01
N PHE A 49 11.95 -10.61 -0.25
CA PHE A 49 11.69 -9.53 0.69
C PHE A 49 10.68 -9.98 1.74
N VAL A 50 11.05 -9.84 3.01
CA VAL A 50 10.28 -10.31 4.15
C VAL A 50 9.95 -9.12 5.05
N VAL A 51 8.68 -9.02 5.46
CA VAL A 51 8.21 -8.02 6.41
C VAL A 51 7.54 -8.71 7.58
N LEU A 52 8.02 -8.44 8.79
CA LEU A 52 7.36 -8.79 10.05
C LEU A 52 6.45 -7.64 10.46
N SER A 53 5.16 -7.86 10.50
CA SER A 53 4.17 -6.91 11.01
C SER A 53 3.59 -7.45 12.32
N GLY A 54 3.61 -6.63 13.36
CA GLY A 54 2.99 -6.95 14.63
C GLY A 54 1.75 -6.10 14.90
N LEU A 55 0.94 -6.54 15.85
CA LEU A 55 -0.27 -5.86 16.26
C LEU A 55 -0.01 -4.88 17.40
N GLU A 56 -0.36 -3.63 17.20
CA GLU A 56 -0.55 -2.63 18.24
C GLU A 56 -2.06 -2.34 18.35
N GLY A 57 -2.73 -3.00 19.27
CA GLY A 57 -4.18 -3.04 19.32
C GLY A 57 -4.76 -3.70 18.06
N ARG A 58 -5.46 -2.92 17.22
CA ARG A 58 -5.98 -3.39 15.93
C ARG A 58 -5.11 -2.99 14.74
N ARG A 59 -4.03 -2.24 14.97
CA ARG A 59 -3.14 -1.73 13.91
C ARG A 59 -2.01 -2.70 13.65
N LEU A 60 -1.76 -2.97 12.38
CA LEU A 60 -0.55 -3.67 11.94
C LEU A 60 0.57 -2.65 11.72
N VAL A 61 1.66 -2.82 12.44
CA VAL A 61 2.87 -1.98 12.35
C VAL A 61 4.05 -2.81 11.86
N ASN A 62 4.96 -2.20 11.11
CA ASN A 62 6.18 -2.86 10.66
C ASN A 62 7.17 -2.98 11.83
N MET A 63 7.49 -4.20 12.23
CA MET A 63 8.44 -4.53 13.30
C MET A 63 9.82 -4.94 12.77
N GLY A 64 9.92 -5.23 11.49
CA GLY A 64 11.19 -5.60 10.86
C GLY A 64 11.01 -6.00 9.41
N GLU A 65 12.01 -5.72 8.60
CA GLU A 65 12.02 -6.07 7.19
C GLU A 65 13.44 -6.41 6.71
N GLY A 66 13.55 -7.16 5.65
CA GLY A 66 14.84 -7.49 5.04
C GLY A 66 14.72 -8.58 3.99
N PHE A 67 15.88 -9.04 3.52
CA PHE A 67 15.96 -10.06 2.47
C PHE A 67 16.41 -11.42 3.04
N SER A 68 15.88 -12.48 2.49
CA SER A 68 16.37 -13.82 2.77
C SER A 68 17.78 -14.03 2.20
N LYS A 69 18.59 -14.81 2.92
CA LYS A 69 19.96 -15.15 2.53
C LYS A 69 19.98 -16.29 1.49
N GLU A 70 21.17 -16.64 1.00
CA GLU A 70 21.39 -17.74 0.03
C GLU A 70 20.74 -19.07 0.46
N ASN A 71 20.70 -19.35 1.74
CA ASN A 71 20.08 -20.57 2.31
C ASN A 71 18.58 -20.39 2.61
N GLY A 72 17.95 -19.32 2.14
CA GLY A 72 16.55 -18.98 2.38
C GLY A 72 16.24 -18.44 3.79
N SER A 73 17.24 -18.29 4.68
CA SER A 73 16.99 -17.81 6.04
C SER A 73 16.82 -16.31 6.12
N TRP A 74 15.95 -15.87 7.01
CA TRP A 74 15.80 -14.47 7.41
C TRP A 74 15.62 -14.37 8.93
N LEU A 75 16.25 -13.37 9.54
CA LEU A 75 16.20 -13.12 10.98
C LEU A 75 15.77 -11.68 11.21
N PRO A 76 14.62 -11.43 11.86
CA PRO A 76 14.24 -10.08 12.27
C PRO A 76 15.17 -9.54 13.35
N TYR A 77 15.39 -8.23 13.36
CA TYR A 77 16.08 -7.56 14.46
C TYR A 77 15.24 -7.49 15.73
N TYR A 78 13.93 -7.66 15.61
CA TYR A 78 13.00 -7.59 16.71
C TYR A 78 13.13 -8.83 17.63
N LYS A 79 13.26 -8.62 18.92
CA LYS A 79 13.48 -9.65 19.93
C LYS A 79 12.38 -9.69 21.01
N GLY A 80 11.22 -9.16 20.76
CA GLY A 80 10.09 -9.19 21.69
C GLY A 80 9.04 -10.22 21.28
N ASN A 81 7.94 -10.24 22.02
CA ASN A 81 6.76 -11.00 21.63
C ASN A 81 6.10 -10.38 20.39
N VAL A 82 5.61 -11.20 19.50
CA VAL A 82 4.90 -10.79 18.28
C VAL A 82 3.61 -11.59 18.16
N ASP A 83 2.50 -10.87 17.97
CA ASP A 83 1.29 -11.42 17.38
C ASP A 83 1.03 -10.63 16.10
N GLY A 84 0.99 -11.31 14.95
CA GLY A 84 0.91 -10.60 13.68
C GLY A 84 1.14 -11.50 12.47
N TYR A 85 1.90 -10.97 11.49
CA TYR A 85 2.09 -11.64 10.19
C TYR A 85 3.50 -11.49 9.67
N ILE A 86 3.95 -12.51 8.96
CA ILE A 86 5.11 -12.45 8.07
C ILE A 86 4.57 -12.41 6.65
N SER A 87 4.84 -11.31 5.95
CA SER A 87 4.57 -11.15 4.52
C SER A 87 5.85 -11.38 3.74
N VAL A 88 5.77 -12.13 2.64
CA VAL A 88 6.92 -12.45 1.78
C VAL A 88 6.57 -12.14 0.33
N VAL A 89 7.47 -11.44 -0.35
CA VAL A 89 7.41 -11.21 -1.79
C VAL A 89 8.74 -11.61 -2.41
N ALA A 90 8.67 -12.41 -3.46
CA ALA A 90 9.85 -12.84 -4.21
C ALA A 90 9.51 -12.96 -5.70
N SER A 91 10.45 -12.57 -6.56
CA SER A 91 10.27 -12.68 -8.01
C SER A 91 10.01 -14.13 -8.43
N GLY A 92 9.01 -14.35 -9.27
CA GLY A 92 8.60 -15.68 -9.73
C GLY A 92 7.71 -16.47 -8.74
N TYR A 93 7.40 -15.91 -7.56
CA TYR A 93 6.57 -16.58 -6.57
C TYR A 93 5.30 -15.80 -6.25
N GLU A 94 4.28 -16.51 -5.77
CA GLU A 94 3.10 -15.87 -5.18
C GLU A 94 3.48 -15.14 -3.88
N ALA A 95 2.89 -13.97 -3.67
CA ALA A 95 3.03 -13.27 -2.41
C ALA A 95 2.38 -14.10 -1.29
N SER A 96 3.04 -14.18 -0.15
CA SER A 96 2.62 -14.98 1.00
C SER A 96 2.41 -14.08 2.22
N LYS A 97 1.37 -14.39 3.02
CA LYS A 97 1.10 -13.75 4.31
C LYS A 97 0.77 -14.83 5.32
N THR A 98 1.71 -15.07 6.24
CA THR A 98 1.63 -16.14 7.25
C THR A 98 1.44 -15.52 8.62
N LYS A 99 0.41 -15.98 9.34
CA LYS A 99 0.19 -15.56 10.73
C LYS A 99 1.31 -16.10 11.61
N VAL A 100 1.79 -15.27 12.53
CA VAL A 100 2.82 -15.62 13.51
C VAL A 100 2.37 -15.18 14.90
N SER A 101 2.55 -16.07 15.89
CA SER A 101 2.45 -15.75 17.31
C SER A 101 3.74 -16.24 17.96
N TYR A 102 4.47 -15.32 18.57
CA TYR A 102 5.79 -15.57 19.15
C TYR A 102 5.88 -14.89 20.52
N ASP A 103 6.23 -15.62 21.57
CA ASP A 103 6.23 -15.15 22.96
C ASP A 103 7.54 -14.45 23.38
N GLY A 104 8.56 -14.42 22.52
CA GLY A 104 9.83 -13.79 22.79
C GLY A 104 10.77 -14.56 23.72
N LYS A 105 10.36 -15.72 24.28
CA LYS A 105 11.11 -16.44 25.33
C LYS A 105 12.07 -17.48 24.77
N TYR A 106 11.64 -18.23 23.75
CA TYR A 106 12.40 -19.33 23.20
C TYR A 106 12.67 -19.13 21.72
N GLU A 107 13.69 -19.85 21.19
CA GLU A 107 13.91 -19.87 19.74
C GLU A 107 12.69 -20.51 19.05
N GLN A 108 12.14 -19.81 18.05
CA GLN A 108 11.07 -20.32 17.20
C GLN A 108 11.50 -20.26 15.73
N LYS A 109 11.32 -21.38 15.04
CA LYS A 109 11.59 -21.51 13.60
C LYS A 109 10.28 -21.60 12.84
N LEU A 110 10.16 -20.80 11.77
CA LEU A 110 9.03 -20.79 10.87
C LEU A 110 9.50 -21.14 9.46
N ASP A 111 9.03 -22.23 8.92
CA ASP A 111 9.26 -22.62 7.52
C ASP A 111 8.08 -22.15 6.67
N ILE A 112 8.36 -21.37 5.63
CA ILE A 112 7.35 -20.88 4.67
C ILE A 112 7.69 -21.44 3.30
N THR A 113 6.74 -22.16 2.70
CA THR A 113 6.85 -22.65 1.32
C THR A 113 6.18 -21.71 0.36
N LEU A 114 6.96 -21.18 -0.59
CA LEU A 114 6.47 -20.29 -1.63
C LEU A 114 6.06 -21.10 -2.86
N GLN A 115 4.93 -20.72 -3.47
CA GLN A 115 4.42 -21.32 -4.69
C GLN A 115 4.84 -20.47 -5.91
N GLU A 116 5.10 -21.08 -7.06
CA GLU A 116 5.33 -20.35 -8.30
C GLU A 116 4.16 -19.43 -8.63
N SER A 117 4.49 -18.26 -9.15
CA SER A 117 3.47 -17.26 -9.47
C SER A 117 2.74 -17.58 -10.77
N HIS A 118 1.42 -17.63 -10.66
CA HIS A 118 0.49 -17.75 -11.78
C HIS A 118 -0.60 -16.66 -11.74
N SER A 119 -0.51 -15.72 -10.84
CA SER A 119 -1.47 -14.63 -10.66
C SER A 119 -1.01 -13.35 -11.34
N LEU A 120 -1.97 -12.48 -11.68
CA LEU A 120 -1.76 -11.12 -12.14
C LEU A 120 -1.56 -10.21 -10.93
N SER A 121 -0.51 -9.41 -10.95
CA SER A 121 -0.19 -8.47 -9.88
C SER A 121 -0.54 -7.04 -10.26
N ILE A 122 -1.28 -6.36 -9.37
CA ILE A 122 -1.72 -4.97 -9.58
C ILE A 122 -1.37 -4.14 -8.36
N MET A 123 -0.81 -2.95 -8.59
CA MET A 123 -0.48 -2.02 -7.53
C MET A 123 -1.10 -0.66 -7.81
N SER A 124 -1.74 -0.05 -6.80
CA SER A 124 -2.21 1.34 -6.83
C SER A 124 -1.37 2.19 -5.90
N TYR A 125 -0.89 3.35 -6.39
CA TYR A 125 0.01 4.19 -5.64
C TYR A 125 -0.16 5.68 -5.96
N ASN A 126 -0.53 6.47 -4.95
CA ASN A 126 -0.41 7.92 -4.98
C ASN A 126 1.06 8.27 -4.77
N VAL A 127 1.70 8.87 -5.78
CA VAL A 127 3.15 9.13 -5.80
C VAL A 127 3.53 10.55 -5.42
N LYS A 128 2.61 11.29 -4.84
CA LYS A 128 2.77 12.67 -4.35
C LYS A 128 3.52 13.57 -5.33
N ASP A 129 2.78 14.46 -5.99
CA ASP A 129 3.35 15.47 -6.90
C ASP A 129 4.33 14.91 -7.95
N GLY A 130 4.06 13.72 -8.50
CA GLY A 130 4.97 13.05 -9.45
C GLY A 130 6.33 12.74 -8.84
N PHE A 131 6.34 12.12 -7.63
CA PHE A 131 7.52 11.90 -6.80
C PHE A 131 8.17 13.20 -6.31
N GLU A 132 7.34 14.22 -5.99
CA GLU A 132 7.76 15.60 -5.68
C GLU A 132 8.65 16.20 -6.80
N ASN A 133 8.49 15.69 -8.00
CA ASN A 133 9.34 16.02 -9.16
C ASN A 133 10.86 15.89 -8.89
N LYS A 134 11.25 14.90 -8.04
CA LYS A 134 12.65 14.65 -7.64
C LYS A 134 13.19 13.40 -8.31
N ASP A 135 14.26 13.52 -9.05
CA ASP A 135 14.88 12.38 -9.76
C ASP A 135 15.38 11.30 -8.81
N ASN A 136 15.89 11.65 -7.63
CA ASN A 136 16.30 10.68 -6.62
C ASN A 136 15.14 9.86 -6.06
N LYS A 137 13.92 10.43 -5.95
CA LYS A 137 12.72 9.66 -5.58
C LYS A 137 12.28 8.73 -6.71
N LYS A 138 12.30 9.22 -7.96
CA LYS A 138 12.02 8.38 -9.14
C LYS A 138 13.00 7.21 -9.24
N GLN A 139 14.30 7.46 -9.02
CA GLN A 139 15.31 6.41 -9.01
C GLN A 139 15.09 5.40 -7.88
N ARG A 140 14.81 5.86 -6.67
CA ARG A 140 14.48 4.99 -5.53
C ARG A 140 13.23 4.16 -5.79
N PHE A 141 12.21 4.74 -6.44
CA PHE A 141 11.03 3.99 -6.86
C PHE A 141 11.40 2.87 -7.83
N LEU A 142 12.23 3.15 -8.85
CA LEU A 142 12.68 2.14 -9.82
C LEU A 142 13.41 0.97 -9.15
N GLU A 143 14.27 1.24 -8.16
CA GLU A 143 14.97 0.22 -7.39
C GLU A 143 14.02 -0.60 -6.51
N TRP A 144 13.02 0.06 -5.93
CA TRP A 144 12.06 -0.56 -5.05
C TRP A 144 11.03 -1.41 -5.80
N ILE A 145 10.49 -0.91 -6.93
CA ILE A 145 9.38 -1.56 -7.63
C ILE A 145 9.77 -2.90 -8.24
N GLN A 146 11.04 -3.09 -8.56
CA GLN A 146 11.57 -4.35 -9.08
C GLN A 146 11.35 -5.55 -8.14
N ARG A 147 11.19 -5.30 -6.83
CA ARG A 147 10.91 -6.36 -5.85
C ARG A 147 9.53 -6.96 -6.02
N TYR A 148 8.58 -6.09 -6.36
CA TYR A 148 7.18 -6.44 -6.54
C TYR A 148 6.89 -6.85 -7.97
N ASP A 149 7.63 -6.30 -8.91
CA ASP A 149 7.52 -6.51 -10.35
C ASP A 149 6.06 -6.60 -10.82
N PRO A 150 5.21 -5.60 -10.46
CA PRO A 150 3.78 -5.65 -10.73
C PRO A 150 3.53 -5.67 -12.23
N ASP A 151 2.49 -6.39 -12.65
CA ASP A 151 2.07 -6.45 -14.06
C ASP A 151 1.35 -5.17 -14.50
N ILE A 152 0.66 -4.51 -13.55
CA ILE A 152 -0.09 -3.27 -13.77
C ILE A 152 0.14 -2.31 -12.61
N LEU A 153 0.45 -1.05 -12.93
CA LEU A 153 0.56 0.04 -11.98
C LEU A 153 -0.49 1.11 -12.24
N LEU A 154 -1.20 1.49 -11.19
CA LEU A 154 -2.25 2.49 -11.16
C LEU A 154 -1.76 3.67 -10.34
N PHE A 155 -1.61 4.84 -10.95
CA PHE A 155 -1.01 5.99 -10.31
C PHE A 155 -2.01 7.10 -10.02
N GLN A 156 -1.77 7.82 -8.93
CA GLN A 156 -2.37 9.11 -8.62
C GLN A 156 -1.27 10.15 -8.45
N GLU A 157 -1.59 11.40 -8.74
CA GLU A 157 -0.67 12.53 -8.65
C GLU A 157 0.56 12.43 -9.56
N LEU A 158 0.39 12.07 -10.81
CA LEU A 158 1.46 12.10 -11.82
C LEU A 158 1.78 13.53 -12.31
N ASN A 159 1.91 14.47 -11.38
CA ASN A 159 2.23 15.85 -11.68
C ASN A 159 3.53 15.95 -12.49
N LYS A 160 3.53 16.83 -13.50
CA LYS A 160 4.68 17.02 -14.41
C LYS A 160 5.03 15.84 -15.32
N PHE A 161 4.28 14.74 -15.27
CA PHE A 161 4.38 13.73 -16.31
C PHE A 161 3.51 14.12 -17.51
N THR A 162 4.03 13.84 -18.70
CA THR A 162 3.27 13.72 -19.94
C THR A 162 3.06 12.25 -20.26
N GLU A 163 2.14 11.91 -21.17
CA GLU A 163 1.96 10.52 -21.59
C GLU A 163 3.27 9.93 -22.15
N LYS A 164 4.02 10.74 -22.92
CA LYS A 164 5.34 10.36 -23.42
C LYS A 164 6.34 10.08 -22.30
N SER A 165 6.49 10.99 -21.34
CA SER A 165 7.45 10.82 -20.25
C SER A 165 7.05 9.72 -19.28
N LEU A 166 5.76 9.46 -19.09
CA LEU A 166 5.27 8.30 -18.34
C LEU A 166 5.63 6.99 -19.06
N GLY A 167 5.45 6.92 -20.39
CA GLY A 167 5.87 5.77 -21.19
C GLY A 167 7.36 5.49 -21.14
N GLU A 168 8.20 6.55 -21.21
CA GLU A 168 9.65 6.42 -21.07
C GLU A 168 10.06 5.96 -19.65
N PHE A 169 9.34 6.40 -18.63
CA PHE A 169 9.54 5.97 -17.25
C PHE A 169 9.09 4.53 -17.03
N ALA A 170 7.94 4.14 -17.58
CA ALA A 170 7.37 2.80 -17.49
C ALA A 170 8.29 1.71 -18.06
N LYS A 171 8.94 1.97 -19.19
CA LYS A 171 9.93 1.06 -19.79
C LYS A 171 11.09 0.69 -18.88
N LYS A 172 11.45 1.55 -17.92
CA LYS A 172 12.55 1.29 -16.98
C LYS A 172 12.24 0.19 -15.96
N TYR A 173 10.97 -0.17 -15.81
CA TYR A 173 10.52 -1.31 -14.98
C TYR A 173 9.68 -2.34 -15.78
N GLY A 174 9.84 -2.36 -17.10
CA GLY A 174 9.33 -3.43 -17.95
C GLY A 174 7.86 -3.27 -18.37
N HIS A 175 7.28 -2.06 -18.30
CA HIS A 175 5.94 -1.79 -18.82
C HIS A 175 6.01 -1.15 -20.20
N GLU A 176 5.29 -1.73 -21.16
CA GLU A 176 5.25 -1.26 -22.54
C GLU A 176 4.09 -0.29 -22.83
N TYR A 177 3.03 -0.33 -22.01
CA TYR A 177 1.81 0.45 -22.20
C TYR A 177 1.69 1.48 -21.07
N ALA A 178 1.40 2.74 -21.42
CA ALA A 178 1.27 3.82 -20.46
C ALA A 178 0.27 4.87 -20.95
N TYR A 179 -0.65 5.29 -20.08
CA TYR A 179 -1.61 6.34 -20.35
C TYR A 179 -1.76 7.24 -19.14
N ILE A 180 -1.94 8.54 -19.38
CA ILE A 180 -2.23 9.55 -18.36
C ILE A 180 -3.54 10.26 -18.73
N VAL A 181 -4.38 10.57 -17.75
CA VAL A 181 -5.70 11.15 -18.02
C VAL A 181 -5.61 12.56 -18.60
N LYS A 182 -4.68 13.35 -18.08
CA LYS A 182 -4.38 14.74 -18.51
C LYS A 182 -2.93 15.06 -18.11
N GLU A 183 -2.37 16.14 -18.62
CA GLU A 183 -0.95 16.47 -18.37
C GLU A 183 -0.78 17.67 -17.43
N ASP A 184 -1.85 18.12 -16.78
CA ASP A 184 -1.87 19.19 -15.81
C ASP A 184 -2.49 18.77 -14.47
N GLY A 185 -2.24 19.58 -13.43
CA GLY A 185 -2.75 19.34 -12.08
C GLY A 185 -2.22 18.03 -11.48
N TYR A 186 -3.12 17.24 -10.89
CA TYR A 186 -2.84 16.00 -10.17
C TYR A 186 -3.45 14.79 -10.90
N PRO A 187 -2.95 14.42 -12.07
CA PRO A 187 -3.60 13.43 -12.92
C PRO A 187 -3.40 12.00 -12.43
N THR A 188 -4.37 11.16 -12.80
CA THR A 188 -4.25 9.71 -12.69
C THR A 188 -3.58 9.13 -13.93
N GLY A 189 -2.97 7.96 -13.78
CA GLY A 189 -2.36 7.22 -14.89
C GLY A 189 -2.33 5.72 -14.66
N ILE A 190 -2.09 5.00 -15.74
CA ILE A 190 -1.95 3.55 -15.75
C ILE A 190 -0.75 3.15 -16.59
N THR A 191 0.03 2.19 -16.09
CA THR A 191 1.05 1.51 -16.90
C THR A 191 0.91 0.01 -16.78
N SER A 192 1.26 -0.72 -17.82
CA SER A 192 1.07 -2.17 -17.87
C SER A 192 2.14 -2.84 -18.72
N ARG A 193 2.48 -4.07 -18.34
CA ARG A 193 3.26 -5.01 -19.14
C ARG A 193 2.44 -5.56 -20.30
N TYR A 194 1.14 -5.70 -20.09
CA TYR A 194 0.18 -6.23 -21.05
C TYR A 194 -0.55 -5.13 -21.81
N PRO A 195 -1.07 -5.41 -23.02
CA PRO A 195 -1.86 -4.44 -23.77
C PRO A 195 -3.01 -3.86 -22.96
N LEU A 196 -3.14 -2.54 -23.02
CA LEU A 196 -4.29 -1.81 -22.52
C LEU A 196 -5.20 -1.47 -23.71
N THR A 197 -6.45 -1.90 -23.66
CA THR A 197 -7.44 -1.68 -24.73
C THR A 197 -8.60 -0.84 -24.22
N ASN A 198 -9.39 -0.30 -25.13
CA ASN A 198 -10.57 0.53 -24.84
C ASN A 198 -10.30 1.67 -23.84
N VAL A 199 -9.13 2.30 -23.95
CA VAL A 199 -8.71 3.35 -23.02
C VAL A 199 -9.58 4.59 -23.16
N GLU A 200 -10.16 5.06 -22.05
CA GLU A 200 -10.98 6.26 -21.98
C GLU A 200 -10.47 7.19 -20.89
N LYS A 201 -10.34 8.49 -21.23
CA LYS A 201 -9.96 9.55 -20.30
C LYS A 201 -11.23 10.28 -19.83
N ILE A 202 -11.68 9.99 -18.63
CA ILE A 202 -12.96 10.45 -18.08
C ILE A 202 -12.70 11.68 -17.20
N LEU A 203 -13.14 12.85 -17.66
CA LEU A 203 -12.94 14.12 -16.97
C LEU A 203 -14.24 14.71 -16.41
N ARG A 204 -15.40 14.10 -16.70
CA ARG A 204 -16.70 14.62 -16.31
C ARG A 204 -17.73 13.52 -16.08
N ALA A 205 -18.55 13.69 -15.08
CA ALA A 205 -19.78 12.94 -14.86
C ALA A 205 -20.98 13.86 -15.18
N ASN A 206 -21.59 13.65 -16.37
CA ASN A 206 -22.59 14.55 -16.92
C ASN A 206 -23.90 14.51 -16.12
N LYS A 207 -24.30 13.34 -15.60
CA LYS A 207 -25.52 13.18 -14.81
C LYS A 207 -25.55 14.07 -13.57
N TYR A 208 -24.40 14.33 -12.98
CA TYR A 208 -24.25 15.13 -11.77
C TYR A 208 -23.68 16.52 -12.04
N ASP A 209 -23.46 16.86 -13.32
CA ASP A 209 -22.85 18.11 -13.76
C ASP A 209 -21.55 18.47 -13.02
N ILE A 210 -20.70 17.45 -12.80
CA ILE A 210 -19.46 17.60 -12.06
C ILE A 210 -18.24 17.23 -12.91
N PHE A 211 -17.15 17.97 -12.74
CA PHE A 211 -15.83 17.52 -13.18
C PHE A 211 -15.30 16.47 -12.22
N ILE A 212 -14.70 15.42 -12.75
CA ILE A 212 -13.88 14.49 -11.99
C ILE A 212 -12.53 15.20 -11.82
N TYR A 213 -12.29 15.73 -10.64
CA TYR A 213 -11.29 16.77 -10.39
C TYR A 213 -9.89 16.41 -10.89
N HIS A 214 -9.42 15.21 -10.55
CA HIS A 214 -8.12 14.68 -11.00
C HIS A 214 -8.24 13.79 -12.24
N GLY A 215 -9.46 13.51 -12.67
CA GLY A 215 -9.77 12.60 -13.77
C GLY A 215 -9.76 11.13 -13.37
N CYS A 216 -10.39 10.32 -14.21
CA CYS A 216 -10.37 8.87 -14.09
C CYS A 216 -9.94 8.27 -15.43
N ILE A 217 -8.99 7.33 -15.41
CA ILE A 217 -8.66 6.50 -16.57
C ILE A 217 -9.43 5.20 -16.48
N TYR A 218 -10.13 4.85 -17.54
CA TYR A 218 -10.63 3.52 -17.80
C TYR A 218 -9.74 2.83 -18.83
N ALA A 219 -9.48 1.55 -18.61
CA ALA A 219 -8.82 0.66 -19.55
C ALA A 219 -9.24 -0.79 -19.32
N GLU A 220 -9.16 -1.61 -20.35
CA GLU A 220 -9.30 -3.06 -20.24
C GLU A 220 -7.94 -3.73 -20.32
N CYS A 221 -7.66 -4.65 -19.40
CA CYS A 221 -6.43 -5.43 -19.37
C CYS A 221 -6.72 -6.85 -18.85
N GLN A 222 -6.29 -7.88 -19.60
CA GLN A 222 -6.44 -9.29 -19.18
C GLN A 222 -7.89 -9.67 -18.77
N GLY A 223 -8.89 -9.11 -19.46
CA GLY A 223 -10.30 -9.34 -19.17
C GLY A 223 -10.84 -8.61 -17.94
N ILE A 224 -10.10 -7.65 -17.42
CA ILE A 224 -10.48 -6.81 -16.27
C ILE A 224 -10.74 -5.40 -16.76
N HIS A 225 -11.87 -4.83 -16.37
CA HIS A 225 -12.23 -3.42 -16.56
C HIS A 225 -11.65 -2.60 -15.40
N ILE A 226 -10.66 -1.78 -15.66
CA ILE A 226 -9.89 -1.05 -14.65
C ILE A 226 -10.25 0.42 -14.70
N PHE A 227 -10.64 0.98 -13.56
CA PHE A 227 -10.87 2.40 -13.35
C PHE A 227 -9.86 2.94 -12.34
N VAL A 228 -9.00 3.87 -12.78
CA VAL A 228 -8.01 4.54 -11.92
C VAL A 228 -8.52 5.93 -11.61
N THR A 229 -8.84 6.18 -10.35
CA THR A 229 -9.40 7.45 -9.91
C THR A 229 -8.57 8.12 -8.82
N HIS A 230 -8.75 9.42 -8.67
CA HIS A 230 -8.32 10.20 -7.53
C HIS A 230 -9.45 11.20 -7.27
N LEU A 231 -10.25 10.94 -6.24
CA LEU A 231 -11.43 11.74 -5.97
C LEU A 231 -11.06 13.09 -5.36
N SER A 232 -11.95 14.06 -5.48
CA SER A 232 -11.74 15.43 -5.00
C SER A 232 -11.24 15.46 -3.54
N PRO A 233 -10.14 16.17 -3.23
CA PRO A 233 -9.66 16.32 -1.85
C PRO A 233 -10.46 17.35 -1.05
N PHE A 234 -11.40 18.07 -1.68
CA PHE A 234 -12.12 19.20 -1.08
C PHE A 234 -13.41 18.75 -0.38
N GLU A 235 -14.53 18.81 -1.09
CA GLU A 235 -15.84 18.60 -0.50
C GLU A 235 -16.29 17.13 -0.58
N VAL A 236 -16.98 16.67 0.46
CA VAL A 236 -17.56 15.31 0.48
C VAL A 236 -18.58 15.13 -0.63
N ASP A 237 -19.42 16.14 -0.87
CA ASP A 237 -20.44 16.12 -1.93
C ASP A 237 -19.85 15.94 -3.31
N ASP A 238 -18.68 16.54 -3.57
CA ASP A 238 -17.99 16.37 -4.85
C ASP A 238 -17.52 14.94 -5.04
N ARG A 239 -16.87 14.36 -4.01
CA ARG A 239 -16.44 12.95 -4.04
C ARG A 239 -17.60 11.99 -4.29
N ILE A 240 -18.73 12.22 -3.62
CA ILE A 240 -19.94 11.42 -3.81
C ILE A 240 -20.48 11.54 -5.23
N LYS A 241 -20.52 12.72 -5.80
CA LYS A 241 -20.96 12.93 -7.19
C LYS A 241 -20.01 12.31 -8.19
N GLU A 242 -18.70 12.44 -7.97
CA GLU A 242 -17.67 11.83 -8.82
C GLU A 242 -17.82 10.30 -8.85
N ILE A 243 -17.87 9.64 -7.68
CA ILE A 243 -17.96 8.19 -7.63
C ILE A 243 -19.31 7.67 -8.14
N LYS A 244 -20.42 8.35 -7.83
CA LYS A 244 -21.75 8.01 -8.38
C LYS A 244 -21.77 8.13 -9.89
N GLY A 245 -21.16 9.19 -10.43
CA GLY A 245 -21.04 9.38 -11.88
C GLY A 245 -20.27 8.25 -12.54
N LEU A 246 -19.12 7.86 -12.00
CA LEU A 246 -18.34 6.72 -12.51
C LEU A 246 -19.15 5.42 -12.48
N VAL A 247 -19.81 5.12 -11.35
CA VAL A 247 -20.59 3.88 -11.21
C VAL A 247 -21.80 3.89 -12.15
N GLU A 248 -22.61 4.94 -12.18
CA GLU A 248 -23.88 4.96 -12.90
C GLU A 248 -23.72 5.22 -14.39
N GLU A 249 -22.73 6.02 -14.81
CA GLU A 249 -22.56 6.34 -16.23
C GLU A 249 -21.62 5.41 -16.97
N LYS A 250 -20.74 4.72 -16.25
CA LYS A 250 -19.72 3.84 -16.85
C LYS A 250 -19.87 2.40 -16.40
N ILE A 251 -19.71 2.13 -15.10
CA ILE A 251 -19.62 0.76 -14.59
C ILE A 251 -20.91 -0.02 -14.80
N LYS A 252 -22.08 0.57 -14.49
CA LYS A 252 -23.39 -0.09 -14.68
C LYS A 252 -23.77 -0.32 -16.14
N LYS A 253 -23.01 0.21 -17.09
CA LYS A 253 -23.19 -0.05 -18.53
C LYS A 253 -22.34 -1.22 -19.04
N LEU A 254 -21.42 -1.70 -18.24
CA LEU A 254 -20.65 -2.91 -18.57
C LEU A 254 -21.54 -4.16 -18.46
N PRO A 255 -21.15 -5.27 -19.10
CA PRO A 255 -21.82 -6.56 -18.90
C PRO A 255 -21.98 -6.90 -17.42
N ALA A 256 -23.09 -7.55 -17.06
CA ALA A 256 -23.41 -7.88 -15.67
C ALA A 256 -22.36 -8.79 -15.00
N ASP A 257 -21.64 -9.57 -15.79
CA ASP A 257 -20.55 -10.45 -15.38
C ASP A 257 -19.17 -9.84 -15.54
N ALA A 258 -19.07 -8.54 -15.88
CA ALA A 258 -17.80 -7.85 -16.05
C ALA A 258 -16.98 -7.89 -14.74
N LYS A 259 -15.71 -8.24 -14.89
CA LYS A 259 -14.74 -8.16 -13.80
C LYS A 259 -14.21 -6.74 -13.69
N VAL A 260 -14.64 -6.02 -12.65
CA VAL A 260 -14.36 -4.58 -12.51
C VAL A 260 -13.46 -4.32 -11.31
N LEU A 261 -12.44 -3.50 -11.54
CA LEU A 261 -11.55 -2.97 -10.52
C LEU A 261 -11.62 -1.43 -10.53
N VAL A 262 -11.89 -0.83 -9.38
CA VAL A 262 -11.82 0.63 -9.18
C VAL A 262 -10.77 0.90 -8.12
N ALA A 263 -9.71 1.60 -8.47
CA ALA A 263 -8.63 1.85 -7.53
C ALA A 263 -8.13 3.30 -7.55
N GLY A 264 -7.56 3.69 -6.43
CA GLY A 264 -6.89 4.98 -6.26
C GLY A 264 -7.10 5.61 -4.90
N ASP A 265 -6.80 6.89 -4.84
CA ASP A 265 -7.04 7.73 -3.68
C ASP A 265 -8.49 8.23 -3.70
N PHE A 266 -9.28 7.73 -2.76
CA PHE A 266 -10.70 8.12 -2.63
C PHE A 266 -10.90 9.34 -1.74
N ASN A 267 -9.85 9.83 -1.11
CA ASN A 267 -9.94 10.92 -0.12
C ASN A 267 -11.09 10.73 0.90
N SER A 268 -11.39 9.49 1.23
CA SER A 268 -12.56 9.08 2.02
C SER A 268 -12.20 7.96 2.97
N TYR A 269 -12.91 7.90 4.09
CA TYR A 269 -12.72 6.86 5.09
C TYR A 269 -13.56 5.61 4.78
N ASN A 270 -13.20 4.48 5.43
CA ASN A 270 -13.98 3.26 5.38
C ASN A 270 -14.48 2.93 6.79
N GLU A 271 -15.76 2.60 6.92
CA GLU A 271 -16.37 2.27 8.22
C GLU A 271 -15.73 1.03 8.88
N TYR A 272 -15.21 0.11 8.07
CA TYR A 272 -14.43 -1.02 8.57
C TYR A 272 -13.27 -0.60 9.48
N ASP A 273 -12.62 0.53 9.19
CA ASP A 273 -11.46 1.02 9.91
C ASP A 273 -11.80 1.77 11.20
N LYS A 274 -13.08 2.14 11.39
CA LYS A 274 -13.56 2.94 12.51
C LYS A 274 -13.12 2.42 13.88
N LYS A 275 -13.11 1.10 14.05
CA LYS A 275 -12.71 0.45 15.31
C LYS A 275 -11.22 0.60 15.64
N ALA A 276 -10.38 0.94 14.65
CA ALA A 276 -8.95 1.14 14.83
C ALA A 276 -8.58 2.60 15.15
N TYR A 277 -9.49 3.53 14.94
CA TYR A 277 -9.20 4.96 15.09
C TYR A 277 -9.16 5.45 16.53
N GLY A 278 -9.90 4.80 17.44
CA GLY A 278 -10.02 5.24 18.84
C GLY A 278 -10.92 6.47 19.04
N PRO A 279 -11.29 6.79 20.28
CA PRO A 279 -12.36 7.74 20.58
C PRO A 279 -12.04 9.21 20.30
N LYS A 280 -10.75 9.58 20.20
CA LYS A 280 -10.34 10.96 19.95
C LYS A 280 -10.00 11.24 18.49
N PHE A 281 -9.98 10.23 17.64
CA PHE A 281 -9.52 10.35 16.26
C PHE A 281 -10.25 11.44 15.48
N GLU A 282 -11.59 11.48 15.57
CA GLU A 282 -12.40 12.48 14.86
C GLU A 282 -12.02 13.91 15.27
N THR A 283 -11.95 14.17 16.58
CA THR A 283 -11.63 15.51 17.11
C THR A 283 -10.21 15.93 16.71
N GLU A 284 -9.26 15.02 16.82
CA GLU A 284 -7.86 15.28 16.51
C GLU A 284 -7.66 15.43 15.00
N ARG A 285 -8.38 14.64 14.18
CA ARG A 285 -8.32 14.76 12.72
C ARG A 285 -8.87 16.08 12.23
N LEU A 286 -9.99 16.56 12.76
CA LEU A 286 -10.58 17.85 12.43
C LEU A 286 -9.68 19.04 12.78
N GLN A 287 -8.81 18.91 13.80
CA GLN A 287 -7.82 19.94 14.12
C GLN A 287 -6.75 20.07 13.03
N PHE A 288 -6.37 18.97 12.38
CA PHE A 288 -5.32 18.95 11.34
C PHE A 288 -5.88 19.22 9.93
N SER A 289 -7.09 18.82 9.68
CA SER A 289 -7.74 19.00 8.38
C SER A 289 -9.22 19.33 8.57
N PRO A 290 -9.54 20.57 8.89
CA PRO A 290 -10.91 20.97 9.17
C PRO A 290 -11.86 20.84 7.98
N THR A 291 -11.32 20.73 6.78
CA THR A 291 -12.07 20.57 5.52
C THR A 291 -12.40 19.12 5.19
N VAL A 292 -11.71 18.15 5.80
CA VAL A 292 -11.96 16.73 5.56
C VAL A 292 -12.73 16.14 6.73
N ALA A 293 -14.03 16.39 6.76
CA ALA A 293 -14.93 15.70 7.70
C ALA A 293 -14.82 14.18 7.48
N ILE A 294 -14.81 13.43 8.60
CA ILE A 294 -14.86 11.97 8.52
C ILE A 294 -16.20 11.57 7.92
N ASN A 295 -16.14 11.00 6.73
CA ASN A 295 -17.30 10.57 5.98
C ASN A 295 -17.04 9.21 5.34
N TYR A 296 -18.00 8.32 5.42
CA TYR A 296 -17.93 6.94 4.92
C TYR A 296 -18.79 6.72 3.67
N GLU A 297 -19.50 7.75 3.19
CA GLU A 297 -20.52 7.60 2.14
C GLU A 297 -19.94 7.09 0.82
N VAL A 298 -18.73 7.53 0.45
CA VAL A 298 -18.08 7.10 -0.80
C VAL A 298 -17.79 5.61 -0.78
N THR A 299 -17.17 5.12 0.29
CA THR A 299 -16.83 3.69 0.42
C THR A 299 -18.08 2.85 0.63
N ASN A 300 -19.05 3.31 1.44
CA ASN A 300 -20.33 2.64 1.62
C ASN A 300 -21.09 2.53 0.30
N PHE A 301 -21.13 3.59 -0.50
CA PHE A 301 -21.76 3.56 -1.82
C PHE A 301 -21.12 2.49 -2.73
N MET A 302 -19.79 2.34 -2.71
CA MET A 302 -19.12 1.27 -3.46
C MET A 302 -19.52 -0.13 -2.96
N LEU A 303 -19.52 -0.33 -1.63
CA LEU A 303 -19.92 -1.60 -1.01
C LEU A 303 -21.39 -1.95 -1.31
N GLU A 304 -22.30 -0.99 -1.24
CA GLU A 304 -23.73 -1.13 -1.57
C GLU A 304 -23.97 -1.45 -3.04
N ASN A 305 -23.05 -1.04 -3.94
CA ASN A 305 -23.10 -1.38 -5.36
C ASN A 305 -22.32 -2.67 -5.72
N GLY A 306 -22.10 -3.56 -4.72
CA GLY A 306 -21.55 -4.90 -4.91
C GLY A 306 -20.02 -4.98 -5.00
N PHE A 307 -19.30 -3.91 -4.67
CA PHE A 307 -17.85 -3.96 -4.59
C PHE A 307 -17.38 -4.52 -3.25
N LYS A 308 -16.19 -5.08 -3.24
CA LYS A 308 -15.45 -5.54 -2.06
C LYS A 308 -14.13 -4.77 -1.98
N ASP A 309 -13.78 -4.30 -0.80
CA ASP A 309 -12.47 -3.72 -0.55
C ASP A 309 -11.43 -4.85 -0.43
N ALA A 310 -10.49 -4.90 -1.35
CA ALA A 310 -9.51 -5.99 -1.45
C ALA A 310 -8.70 -6.17 -0.16
N PHE A 311 -8.28 -5.08 0.50
CA PHE A 311 -7.53 -5.16 1.75
C PHE A 311 -8.33 -5.89 2.84
N THR A 312 -9.63 -5.63 2.94
CA THR A 312 -10.46 -6.23 4.00
C THR A 312 -10.64 -7.74 3.85
N LEU A 313 -10.48 -8.28 2.64
CA LEU A 313 -10.54 -9.73 2.40
C LEU A 313 -9.37 -10.49 3.05
N PHE A 314 -8.24 -9.82 3.32
CA PHE A 314 -7.00 -10.43 3.83
C PHE A 314 -6.47 -9.78 5.12
N SER A 315 -7.26 -8.94 5.77
CA SER A 315 -6.82 -8.18 6.94
C SER A 315 -7.14 -8.85 8.28
N ASP A 316 -7.94 -9.91 8.31
CA ASP A 316 -8.40 -10.61 9.53
C ASP A 316 -8.99 -9.65 10.61
N GLY A 317 -9.67 -8.59 10.18
CA GLY A 317 -10.22 -7.58 11.09
C GLY A 317 -9.20 -6.53 11.57
N HIS A 318 -7.98 -6.57 11.06
CA HIS A 318 -6.92 -5.63 11.42
C HIS A 318 -6.87 -4.44 10.45
N PHE A 319 -6.27 -3.36 10.93
CA PHE A 319 -6.14 -2.10 10.22
C PHE A 319 -4.68 -1.87 9.78
N LYS A 320 -4.52 -1.33 8.59
CA LYS A 320 -3.24 -0.84 8.09
C LYS A 320 -3.48 0.48 7.37
N GLN A 321 -2.82 1.55 7.80
CA GLN A 321 -3.02 2.87 7.20
C GLN A 321 -2.40 2.97 5.81
N SER A 322 -2.99 3.80 4.95
CA SER A 322 -2.37 4.19 3.68
C SER A 322 -1.84 5.62 3.71
N ILE A 323 -2.28 6.46 4.66
CA ILE A 323 -1.84 7.84 4.86
C ILE A 323 -1.89 8.22 6.36
N PRO A 324 -1.06 9.12 6.90
CA PRO A 324 0.20 9.60 6.35
C PRO A 324 1.32 8.58 6.57
N VAL A 325 2.31 8.63 5.70
CA VAL A 325 3.52 7.80 5.83
C VAL A 325 4.45 8.34 6.92
N THR A 326 4.85 9.58 6.79
CA THR A 326 5.62 10.31 7.79
C THR A 326 5.27 11.79 7.67
N ILE A 327 4.41 12.25 8.54
CA ILE A 327 4.23 13.68 8.77
C ILE A 327 4.62 13.89 10.23
N THR A 328 5.66 14.67 10.49
CA THR A 328 6.14 15.00 11.84
C THR A 328 5.06 15.60 12.72
N GLU A 329 4.06 16.22 12.11
CA GLU A 329 2.89 16.82 12.75
C GLU A 329 1.75 15.81 12.98
N PHE A 330 1.85 14.62 12.40
CA PHE A 330 0.84 13.56 12.50
C PHE A 330 1.47 12.33 13.15
N PRO A 331 1.17 12.04 14.42
CA PRO A 331 1.62 10.82 15.05
C PRO A 331 1.21 9.60 14.22
N GLU A 332 2.10 8.63 14.10
CA GLU A 332 1.90 7.43 13.26
C GLU A 332 0.63 6.66 13.63
N ASN A 333 0.21 6.72 14.89
CA ASN A 333 -1.02 6.12 15.39
C ASN A 333 -2.31 6.83 14.93
N LYS A 334 -2.23 7.96 14.22
CA LYS A 334 -3.37 8.73 13.70
C LYS A 334 -3.53 8.60 12.19
N GLY A 335 -2.73 7.78 11.52
CA GLY A 335 -2.90 7.49 10.12
C GLY A 335 -4.26 6.85 9.82
N CYS A 336 -4.77 7.09 8.65
CA CYS A 336 -6.02 6.54 8.14
C CYS A 336 -5.80 5.86 6.78
N ARG A 337 -6.87 5.36 6.19
CA ARG A 337 -6.85 4.76 4.87
C ARG A 337 -7.71 5.59 3.93
N TYR A 338 -7.10 6.07 2.85
CA TYR A 338 -7.74 6.83 1.77
C TYR A 338 -7.61 6.12 0.42
N ASP A 339 -6.64 5.21 0.33
CA ASP A 339 -6.34 4.49 -0.89
C ASP A 339 -7.00 3.12 -0.86
N TYR A 340 -7.70 2.78 -1.94
CA TYR A 340 -8.48 1.55 -2.04
C TYR A 340 -8.25 0.86 -3.38
N ILE A 341 -8.41 -0.47 -3.38
CA ILE A 341 -8.69 -1.29 -4.54
C ILE A 341 -10.02 -1.97 -4.28
N MET A 342 -11.05 -1.50 -4.97
CA MET A 342 -12.41 -2.02 -4.91
C MET A 342 -12.63 -3.00 -6.07
N LEU A 343 -13.06 -4.19 -5.76
CA LEU A 343 -13.25 -5.29 -6.71
C LEU A 343 -14.74 -5.63 -6.82
N SER A 344 -15.26 -5.80 -8.03
CA SER A 344 -16.59 -6.42 -8.21
C SER A 344 -16.61 -7.81 -7.56
N GLU A 345 -17.77 -8.30 -7.17
CA GLU A 345 -17.90 -9.54 -6.39
C GLU A 345 -17.25 -10.75 -7.11
N ASN A 346 -17.44 -10.87 -8.43
CA ASN A 346 -16.82 -11.92 -9.24
C ASN A 346 -15.30 -11.77 -9.35
N LEU A 347 -14.77 -10.55 -9.38
CA LEU A 347 -13.32 -10.31 -9.38
C LEU A 347 -12.71 -10.53 -7.99
N ALA A 348 -13.44 -10.19 -6.93
CA ALA A 348 -13.01 -10.44 -5.56
C ALA A 348 -12.81 -11.94 -5.25
N ALA A 349 -13.59 -12.81 -5.90
CA ALA A 349 -13.42 -14.26 -5.81
C ALA A 349 -12.09 -14.75 -6.42
N ASP A 350 -11.51 -14.01 -7.36
CA ASP A 350 -10.20 -14.30 -7.95
C ASP A 350 -9.04 -13.68 -7.15
N CYS A 351 -9.31 -12.83 -6.16
CA CYS A 351 -8.28 -12.22 -5.36
C CYS A 351 -7.65 -13.25 -4.41
N VAL A 352 -6.33 -13.42 -4.51
CA VAL A 352 -5.57 -14.40 -3.69
C VAL A 352 -4.64 -13.74 -2.70
N TYR A 353 -4.41 -12.45 -2.83
CA TYR A 353 -3.59 -11.66 -1.92
C TYR A 353 -3.96 -10.18 -2.01
N ALA A 354 -3.98 -9.51 -0.88
CA ALA A 354 -4.02 -8.05 -0.81
C ALA A 354 -3.29 -7.54 0.43
N ASP A 355 -2.53 -6.47 0.27
CA ASP A 355 -1.88 -5.77 1.39
C ASP A 355 -1.61 -4.29 1.06
N ILE A 356 -1.39 -3.49 2.11
CA ILE A 356 -0.85 -2.14 2.03
C ILE A 356 0.63 -2.21 2.39
N LEU A 357 1.49 -1.71 1.52
CA LEU A 357 2.94 -1.92 1.62
C LEU A 357 3.60 -0.86 2.48
N ARG A 358 3.61 -1.08 3.81
CA ARG A 358 4.31 -0.22 4.79
C ARG A 358 5.74 -0.70 4.99
N GLU A 359 6.66 -0.09 4.28
CA GLU A 359 8.08 -0.44 4.27
C GLU A 359 8.94 0.82 4.44
N LYS A 360 10.21 0.65 4.86
CA LYS A 360 11.16 1.76 4.97
C LYS A 360 11.34 2.52 3.66
N ASN A 361 11.31 1.81 2.52
CA ASN A 361 11.42 2.46 1.22
C ASN A 361 10.20 3.31 0.87
N THR A 362 8.99 2.80 1.14
CA THR A 362 7.76 3.53 0.84
C THR A 362 7.60 4.78 1.69
N HIS A 363 8.13 4.78 2.94
CA HIS A 363 8.20 5.98 3.79
C HIS A 363 8.93 7.16 3.15
N ALA A 364 9.87 6.90 2.25
CA ALA A 364 10.67 7.94 1.62
C ALA A 364 10.18 8.35 0.22
N LEU A 365 9.23 7.60 -0.34
CA LEU A 365 8.75 7.82 -1.70
C LEU A 365 7.56 8.78 -1.77
N SER A 366 6.58 8.58 -0.90
CA SER A 366 5.33 9.35 -0.88
C SER A 366 4.85 9.53 0.55
N ASP A 367 3.84 10.36 0.77
CA ASP A 367 3.05 10.40 2.01
C ASP A 367 1.91 9.37 2.02
N HIS A 368 1.76 8.60 0.95
CA HIS A 368 0.89 7.44 0.84
C HIS A 368 1.68 6.14 0.82
N TYR A 369 1.03 5.04 1.23
CA TYR A 369 1.50 3.67 1.06
C TYR A 369 0.77 3.01 -0.10
N PRO A 370 1.47 2.27 -0.96
CA PRO A 370 0.83 1.58 -2.08
C PRO A 370 -0.05 0.42 -1.62
N ASN A 371 -1.15 0.22 -2.33
CA ASN A 371 -2.00 -0.96 -2.22
C ASN A 371 -1.59 -1.98 -3.28
N TYR A 372 -1.42 -3.23 -2.90
CA TYR A 372 -0.98 -4.31 -3.77
C TYR A 372 -1.90 -5.51 -3.68
N ILE A 373 -2.30 -6.04 -4.83
CA ILE A 373 -3.13 -7.24 -4.93
C ILE A 373 -2.58 -8.25 -5.93
N ARG A 374 -3.01 -9.49 -5.78
CA ARG A 374 -2.80 -10.55 -6.76
C ARG A 374 -4.12 -11.22 -7.10
N LEU A 375 -4.35 -11.42 -8.39
CA LEU A 375 -5.59 -12.00 -8.95
C LEU A 375 -5.25 -13.27 -9.70
N LYS A 376 -6.03 -14.34 -9.49
CA LYS A 376 -5.98 -15.51 -10.37
C LYS A 376 -6.37 -15.09 -11.79
N VAL A 377 -5.53 -15.41 -12.75
CA VAL A 377 -5.88 -15.27 -14.17
C VAL A 377 -6.14 -16.63 -14.75
N ASN A 378 -7.18 -16.74 -15.55
CA ASN A 378 -7.38 -17.95 -16.36
C ASN A 378 -6.28 -17.99 -17.41
N THR A 379 -5.36 -18.93 -17.26
CA THR A 379 -4.15 -19.10 -18.08
C THR A 379 -4.41 -19.47 -19.55
N THR A 380 -5.59 -19.22 -20.07
CA THR A 380 -5.95 -19.53 -21.48
C THR A 380 -5.31 -18.57 -22.49
N ASN A 381 -4.59 -17.51 -22.06
CA ASN A 381 -3.99 -16.49 -22.93
C ASN A 381 -2.57 -16.05 -22.52
N LYS A 382 -1.72 -16.98 -22.05
CA LYS A 382 -0.27 -16.72 -21.96
C LYS A 382 0.44 -17.15 -23.22
#